data_e5af42751795b9822e09ff355e2c14c6
#
_entry.id   e5af42751795b9822e09ff355e2c14c6
#
_cell.length_a   1.000
_cell.length_b   1.000
_cell.length_c   1.000
_cell.angle_alpha   90.00
_cell.angle_beta   90.00
_cell.angle_gamma   90.00
#
_symmetry.space_group_name_H-M   'P 1'
#
loop_
_entity.id
_entity.type
_entity.pdbx_description
1 polymer ?
#
loop_
_entity_poly.entity_id
_entity_poly.type
_entity_poly.pdbx_seq_one_letter_code
_entity_poly.pdbx_strand_id
1 'polypeptide(L)'
;MVLKLWIDDVRPAPDYAIWIKSVNWAKESICFVEDFAKKYNLPYTIELDMDHDAGDYAYDGGDYIKLLDWLEETGRNYPIRIHSMNPVGRENMRAIIRRNGWKEIL
;
A
#
# COMPACT_ATOMS: atom_id res chain seq x y z
N MET A 1 14.96 -7.82 4.99
CA MET A 1 14.55 -7.05 3.78
C MET A 1 13.70 -5.86 4.19
N VAL A 2 13.87 -4.74 3.52
CA VAL A 2 13.02 -3.56 3.68
C VAL A 2 12.40 -3.26 2.31
N LEU A 3 11.07 -3.29 2.23
CA LEU A 3 10.32 -2.98 1.02
C LEU A 3 9.48 -1.73 1.26
N LYS A 4 9.78 -0.67 0.49
CA LYS A 4 8.96 0.55 0.50
C LYS A 4 8.25 0.64 -0.84
N LEU A 5 6.91 0.63 -0.82
CA LEU A 5 6.08 0.74 -2.01
C LEU A 5 5.52 2.16 -2.10
N TRP A 6 5.80 2.81 -3.23
CA TRP A 6 5.19 4.09 -3.61
C TRP A 6 4.04 3.79 -4.56
N ILE A 7 2.81 4.00 -4.10
CA ILE A 7 1.61 3.60 -4.81
C ILE A 7 0.93 4.87 -5.33
N ASP A 8 1.12 5.11 -6.62
CA ASP A 8 0.69 6.35 -7.28
C ASP A 8 0.65 6.09 -8.79
N ASP A 9 -0.32 6.67 -9.48
CA ASP A 9 -0.49 6.50 -10.93
C ASP A 9 0.39 7.44 -11.76
N VAL A 10 0.72 8.62 -11.24
CA VAL A 10 1.43 9.67 -12.00
C VAL A 10 2.70 10.20 -11.34
N ARG A 11 2.77 10.26 -10.01
CA ARG A 11 3.95 10.76 -9.32
C ARG A 11 5.03 9.69 -9.25
N PRO A 12 6.22 9.95 -9.81
CA PRO A 12 7.31 8.97 -9.74
C PRO A 12 7.74 8.71 -8.30
N ALA A 13 8.11 7.46 -8.04
CA ALA A 13 8.62 7.06 -6.75
C ALA A 13 9.96 7.74 -6.43
N PRO A 14 10.21 8.08 -5.16
CA PRO A 14 11.56 8.44 -4.72
C PRO A 14 12.53 7.27 -4.92
N ASP A 15 13.84 7.56 -4.94
CA ASP A 15 14.86 6.55 -5.21
C ASP A 15 14.86 5.38 -4.22
N TYR A 16 14.38 5.60 -2.99
CA TYR A 16 14.34 4.57 -1.95
C TYR A 16 13.12 3.65 -2.01
N ALA A 17 12.18 3.89 -2.95
CA ALA A 17 10.92 3.16 -3.03
C ALA A 17 10.71 2.54 -4.40
N ILE A 18 9.87 1.51 -4.44
CA ILE A 18 9.45 0.85 -5.68
C ILE A 18 8.13 1.47 -6.13
N TRP A 19 8.07 1.90 -7.38
CA TRP A 19 6.87 2.51 -7.95
C TRP A 19 5.87 1.45 -8.38
N ILE A 20 4.71 1.46 -7.74
CA ILE A 20 3.61 0.53 -8.01
C ILE A 20 2.39 1.36 -8.45
N LYS A 21 1.81 1.03 -9.60
CA LYS A 21 0.76 1.86 -10.20
C LYS A 21 -0.65 1.30 -10.02
N SER A 22 -0.81 0.03 -9.68
CA SER A 22 -2.13 -0.57 -9.50
C SER A 22 -2.26 -1.32 -8.18
N VAL A 23 -3.50 -1.49 -7.72
CA VAL A 23 -3.82 -2.26 -6.52
C VAL A 23 -3.40 -3.72 -6.68
N ASN A 24 -3.72 -4.34 -7.81
CA ASN A 24 -3.38 -5.74 -8.02
C ASN A 24 -1.87 -5.96 -8.06
N TRP A 25 -1.12 -5.04 -8.67
CA TRP A 25 0.34 -5.11 -8.65
C TRP A 25 0.89 -4.98 -7.21
N ALA A 26 0.32 -4.10 -6.41
CA ALA A 26 0.71 -3.97 -5.00
C ALA A 26 0.46 -5.26 -4.22
N LYS A 27 -0.71 -5.89 -4.39
CA LYS A 27 -1.02 -7.18 -3.77
C LYS A 27 -0.02 -8.26 -4.14
N GLU A 28 0.30 -8.39 -5.42
CA GLU A 28 1.28 -9.36 -5.91
C GLU A 28 2.65 -9.13 -5.33
N SER A 29 3.09 -7.87 -5.26
CA SER A 29 4.39 -7.50 -4.70
C SER A 29 4.49 -7.84 -3.21
N ILE A 30 3.44 -7.54 -2.45
CA ILE A 30 3.38 -7.86 -1.02
C ILE A 30 3.44 -9.37 -0.81
N CYS A 31 2.59 -10.13 -1.53
CA CYS A 31 2.58 -11.58 -1.42
C CYS A 31 3.92 -12.20 -1.80
N PHE A 32 4.56 -11.69 -2.85
CA PHE A 32 5.88 -12.17 -3.28
C PHE A 32 6.92 -12.01 -2.16
N VAL A 33 6.98 -10.85 -1.52
CA VAL A 33 7.93 -10.59 -0.44
C VAL A 33 7.64 -11.47 0.78
N GLU A 34 6.37 -11.61 1.15
CA GLU A 34 5.96 -12.47 2.27
C GLU A 34 6.36 -13.93 2.02
N ASP A 35 6.08 -14.45 0.84
CA ASP A 35 6.38 -15.85 0.48
C ASP A 35 7.89 -16.08 0.40
N PHE A 36 8.63 -15.15 -0.19
CA PHE A 36 10.09 -15.21 -0.28
C PHE A 36 10.73 -15.21 1.13
N ALA A 37 10.30 -14.29 1.99
CA ALA A 37 10.81 -14.19 3.35
C ALA A 37 10.52 -15.45 4.16
N LYS A 38 9.32 -16.01 4.01
CA LYS A 38 8.94 -17.27 4.66
C LYS A 38 9.79 -18.45 4.19
N LYS A 39 9.98 -18.56 2.86
CA LYS A 39 10.76 -19.65 2.25
C LYS A 39 12.20 -19.68 2.72
N TYR A 40 12.82 -18.52 2.85
CA TYR A 40 14.23 -18.40 3.23
C TYR A 40 14.45 -18.00 4.68
N ASN A 41 13.37 -17.94 5.49
CA ASN A 41 13.40 -17.54 6.89
C ASN A 41 14.12 -16.21 7.12
N LEU A 42 13.73 -15.20 6.33
CA LEU A 42 14.31 -13.86 6.38
C LEU A 42 13.38 -12.89 7.13
N PRO A 43 13.93 -11.99 7.95
CA PRO A 43 13.13 -10.89 8.49
C PRO A 43 12.81 -9.89 7.37
N TYR A 44 11.64 -9.27 7.43
CA TYR A 44 11.24 -8.25 6.46
C TYR A 44 10.36 -7.18 7.07
N THR A 45 10.38 -6.00 6.45
CA THR A 45 9.43 -4.92 6.72
C THR A 45 8.86 -4.42 5.41
N ILE A 46 7.57 -4.07 5.40
CA ILE A 46 6.87 -3.46 4.26
C ILE A 46 6.26 -2.15 4.72
N GLU A 47 6.54 -1.07 4.01
CA GLU A 47 5.88 0.24 4.20
C GLU A 47 5.15 0.62 2.92
N LEU A 48 3.95 1.15 3.08
CA LEU A 48 3.11 1.60 1.96
C LEU A 48 2.99 3.12 2.00
N ASP A 49 3.35 3.78 0.90
CA ASP A 49 3.20 5.23 0.73
C ASP A 49 2.22 5.44 -0.43
N MET A 50 1.01 5.94 -0.12
CA MET A 50 -0.15 5.77 -0.99
C MET A 50 -0.80 7.08 -1.38
N ASP A 51 -1.10 7.21 -2.67
CA ASP A 51 -2.15 8.10 -3.17
C ASP A 51 -3.53 7.43 -2.97
N HIS A 52 -4.61 8.14 -3.30
CA HIS A 52 -5.98 7.61 -3.23
C HIS A 52 -6.49 7.19 -4.60
N ASP A 53 -6.37 8.07 -5.61
CA ASP A 53 -6.97 7.87 -6.93
C ASP A 53 -5.99 7.13 -7.86
N ALA A 54 -6.41 5.97 -8.38
CA ALA A 54 -5.59 5.17 -9.26
C ALA A 54 -5.62 5.63 -10.74
N GLY A 55 -6.49 6.58 -11.08
CA GLY A 55 -6.58 7.14 -12.42
C GLY A 55 -6.74 6.07 -13.51
N ASP A 56 -5.85 6.08 -14.48
CA ASP A 56 -5.87 5.12 -15.60
C ASP A 56 -5.62 3.67 -15.15
N TYR A 57 -5.14 3.44 -13.94
CA TYR A 57 -4.86 2.10 -13.40
C TYR A 57 -5.98 1.55 -12.51
N ALA A 58 -7.11 2.27 -12.40
CA ALA A 58 -8.26 1.80 -11.61
C ALA A 58 -8.88 0.52 -12.16
N TYR A 59 -8.68 0.21 -13.44
CA TYR A 59 -9.13 -1.06 -14.03
C TYR A 59 -8.44 -2.28 -13.40
N ASP A 60 -7.28 -2.10 -12.79
CA ASP A 60 -6.46 -3.18 -12.23
C ASP A 60 -6.56 -3.21 -10.70
N GLY A 61 -7.76 -3.33 -10.19
CA GLY A 61 -8.03 -3.49 -8.77
C GLY A 61 -8.74 -2.33 -8.08
N GLY A 62 -9.11 -1.28 -8.81
CA GLY A 62 -9.83 -0.12 -8.29
C GLY A 62 -8.90 0.99 -7.78
N ASP A 63 -9.47 1.96 -7.09
CA ASP A 63 -8.71 3.01 -6.41
C ASP A 63 -7.91 2.42 -5.24
N TYR A 64 -6.88 3.13 -4.80
CA TYR A 64 -5.90 2.57 -3.86
C TYR A 64 -6.46 2.24 -2.48
N ILE A 65 -7.60 2.80 -2.10
CA ILE A 65 -8.30 2.40 -0.88
C ILE A 65 -8.66 0.90 -0.89
N LYS A 66 -8.83 0.30 -2.07
CA LYS A 66 -9.09 -1.14 -2.21
C LYS A 66 -7.93 -2.00 -1.69
N LEU A 67 -6.71 -1.48 -1.72
CA LEU A 67 -5.58 -2.16 -1.10
C LEU A 67 -5.75 -2.22 0.42
N LEU A 68 -6.24 -1.16 1.04
CA LEU A 68 -6.52 -1.15 2.48
C LEU A 68 -7.64 -2.11 2.84
N ASP A 69 -8.70 -2.18 2.02
CA ASP A 69 -9.76 -3.17 2.20
C ASP A 69 -9.19 -4.60 2.19
N TRP A 70 -8.31 -4.89 1.25
CA TRP A 70 -7.65 -6.20 1.15
C TRP A 70 -6.74 -6.50 2.35
N LEU A 71 -5.98 -5.52 2.84
CA LEU A 71 -5.18 -5.69 4.05
C LEU A 71 -6.07 -6.05 5.24
N GLU A 72 -7.20 -5.36 5.39
CA GLU A 72 -8.16 -5.61 6.46
C GLU A 72 -8.78 -7.01 6.34
N GLU A 73 -9.24 -7.38 5.16
CA GLU A 73 -9.85 -8.69 4.90
C GLU A 73 -8.89 -9.86 5.16
N THR A 74 -7.61 -9.65 4.92
CA THR A 74 -6.59 -10.71 5.04
C THR A 74 -5.82 -10.68 6.35
N GLY A 75 -6.16 -9.74 7.24
CA GLY A 75 -5.49 -9.61 8.54
C GLY A 75 -4.05 -9.11 8.47
N ARG A 76 -3.67 -8.46 7.37
CA ARG A 76 -2.35 -7.87 7.23
C ARG A 76 -2.27 -6.52 7.93
N ASN A 77 -1.09 -6.17 8.41
CA ASN A 77 -0.85 -4.94 9.16
C ASN A 77 0.54 -4.39 8.79
N TYR A 78 0.56 -3.37 7.95
CA TYR A 78 1.79 -2.70 7.54
C TYR A 78 1.70 -1.19 7.79
N PRO A 79 2.81 -0.51 8.12
CA PRO A 79 2.81 0.93 8.26
C PRO A 79 2.42 1.63 6.96
N ILE A 80 1.59 2.66 7.05
CA ILE A 80 1.02 3.35 5.90
C ILE A 80 1.22 4.85 6.03
N ARG A 81 1.77 5.46 4.97
CA ARG A 81 1.76 6.90 4.76
C ARG A 81 0.76 7.22 3.65
N ILE A 82 -0.01 8.28 3.83
CA ILE A 82 -0.93 8.77 2.81
C ILE A 82 -0.37 10.08 2.26
N HIS A 83 -0.08 10.13 0.96
CA HIS A 83 0.41 11.34 0.30
C HIS A 83 -0.61 11.97 -0.67
N SER A 84 -1.87 11.53 -0.59
CA SER A 84 -2.94 12.02 -1.47
C SER A 84 -3.29 13.47 -1.21
N MET A 85 -3.63 14.20 -2.28
CA MET A 85 -4.18 15.56 -2.22
C MET A 85 -5.70 15.59 -2.15
N ASN A 86 -6.37 14.44 -2.18
CA ASN A 86 -7.82 14.31 -2.06
C ASN A 86 -8.23 14.26 -0.58
N PRO A 87 -8.82 15.33 0.00
CA PRO A 87 -9.13 15.34 1.44
C PRO A 87 -10.15 14.28 1.85
N VAL A 88 -11.16 14.03 1.03
CA VAL A 88 -12.19 13.01 1.30
C VAL A 88 -11.57 11.61 1.24
N GLY A 89 -10.78 11.35 0.20
CA GLY A 89 -10.07 10.08 0.05
C GLY A 89 -9.11 9.80 1.21
N ARG A 90 -8.33 10.81 1.61
CA ARG A 90 -7.44 10.70 2.76
C ARG A 90 -8.19 10.31 4.04
N GLU A 91 -9.31 10.97 4.31
CA GLU A 91 -10.07 10.69 5.53
C GLU A 91 -10.71 9.31 5.51
N ASN A 92 -11.19 8.85 4.35
CA ASN A 92 -11.71 7.50 4.19
C ASN A 92 -10.62 6.44 4.43
N MET A 93 -9.41 6.66 3.94
CA MET A 93 -8.28 5.76 4.18
C MET A 93 -7.87 5.77 5.66
N ARG A 94 -7.83 6.93 6.29
CA ARG A 94 -7.53 7.05 7.73
C ARG A 94 -8.55 6.34 8.60
N ALA A 95 -9.83 6.36 8.22
CA ALA A 95 -10.86 5.65 8.95
C ALA A 95 -10.56 4.13 9.02
N ILE A 96 -10.08 3.56 7.92
CA ILE A 96 -9.68 2.15 7.88
C ILE A 96 -8.45 1.91 8.77
N ILE A 97 -7.45 2.77 8.67
CA ILE A 97 -6.22 2.69 9.47
C ILE A 97 -6.56 2.73 10.96
N ARG A 98 -7.39 3.69 11.38
CA ARG A 98 -7.76 3.88 12.79
C ARG A 98 -8.56 2.71 13.35
N ARG A 99 -9.55 2.21 12.63
CA ARG A 99 -10.38 1.11 13.15
C ARG A 99 -9.61 -0.20 13.28
N ASN A 100 -8.54 -0.37 12.52
CA ASN A 100 -7.69 -1.55 12.60
C ASN A 100 -6.50 -1.36 13.55
N GLY A 101 -6.28 -0.17 14.08
CA GLY A 101 -5.15 0.12 14.93
C GLY A 101 -3.81 0.06 14.22
N TRP A 102 -3.78 0.27 12.91
CA TRP A 102 -2.56 0.26 12.12
C TRP A 102 -1.74 1.52 12.34
N LYS A 103 -0.44 1.42 12.11
CA LYS A 103 0.45 2.57 12.19
C LYS A 103 0.30 3.46 10.96
N GLU A 104 -0.02 4.74 11.18
CA GLU A 104 0.08 5.77 10.15
C GLU A 104 1.42 6.49 10.29
N ILE A 105 2.18 6.58 9.19
CA ILE A 105 3.43 7.34 9.10
C ILE A 105 3.07 8.77 8.70
N LEU A 106 3.46 9.74 9.47
CA LEU A 106 3.17 11.16 9.22
C LEU A 106 4.31 11.91 8.56
#